data_ddb590a06baf752b82a25ce30ca77c66
#
_entry.id   ddb590a06baf752b82a25ce30ca77c66
#
_cell.length_a   1.000
_cell.length_b   1.000
_cell.length_c   1.000
_cell.angle_alpha   90.00
_cell.angle_beta   90.00
_cell.angle_gamma   90.00
#
_symmetry.space_group_name_H-M   'P 1'
#
loop_
_entity.id
_entity.type
_entity.pdbx_description
1 polymer ?
#
loop_
_entity_poly.entity_id
_entity_poly.type
_entity_poly.pdbx_seq_one_letter_code
_entity_poly.pdbx_strand_id
1 'polypeptide(L)'
;AIVSTVYSADSGNSISGENAWDVGTQMIVCSVIVYFIISRCYSGKGDLWVYLYFGTAAVLAIGIIDRLGYDFLIMHDEIPLQYNIFISTIGNVNFWAGYLSIIIPFFMLASLFTKNRFARFFIYLLLLAAYFSLFITLTNTTYIGIGIAALFVVWYSLCKVNRLKNLAINGILFAIAGGIAEVLWKHPCTPRAIDTDSVSKLLLAHRLYLVPGILGMVIILLFLLGTVFPGKIRTKMDTCVERVFSKVWIWLIIVGVIGMVFYVIYNYNLKLFNFRGSIWYFSFMGFLDGTLWQKLMGVGPALLDTVTQAQIAKADFYVEWN
;
A
#
# COMPACT_ATOMS: atom_id res chain seq x y z
N ALA A 1 11.37 7.93 -20.83
CA ALA A 1 12.55 8.14 -19.98
C ALA A 1 13.78 8.50 -20.82
N ILE A 2 14.31 7.61 -21.71
CA ILE A 2 15.56 7.85 -22.47
C ILE A 2 15.52 9.16 -23.27
N VAL A 3 14.47 9.39 -24.08
CA VAL A 3 14.32 10.62 -24.86
C VAL A 3 14.23 11.84 -23.94
N SER A 4 13.46 11.76 -22.87
CA SER A 4 13.33 12.82 -21.88
C SER A 4 14.65 13.15 -21.18
N THR A 5 15.51 12.15 -20.95
CA THR A 5 16.85 12.34 -20.37
C THR A 5 17.80 13.07 -21.30
N VAL A 6 17.79 12.74 -22.59
CA VAL A 6 18.65 13.38 -23.58
C VAL A 6 18.34 14.89 -23.72
N TYR A 7 17.07 15.25 -23.56
CA TYR A 7 16.61 16.66 -23.65
C TYR A 7 16.40 17.31 -22.28
N SER A 8 16.87 16.69 -21.20
CA SER A 8 16.77 17.26 -19.86
C SER A 8 17.74 18.42 -19.64
N ALA A 9 17.38 19.34 -18.76
CA ALA A 9 18.24 20.45 -18.36
C ALA A 9 19.50 19.99 -17.60
N ASP A 10 19.39 18.84 -16.91
CA ASP A 10 20.49 18.19 -16.20
C ASP A 10 20.46 16.68 -16.53
N SER A 11 21.27 16.31 -17.52
CA SER A 11 21.35 14.92 -17.97
C SER A 11 22.04 14.02 -16.95
N GLY A 12 22.94 14.53 -16.13
CA GLY A 12 23.62 13.78 -15.07
C GLY A 12 22.62 13.28 -14.04
N ASN A 13 21.90 14.19 -13.40
CA ASN A 13 20.87 13.84 -12.41
C ASN A 13 19.71 13.07 -13.03
N SER A 14 19.39 13.32 -14.29
CA SER A 14 18.34 12.57 -15.00
C SER A 14 18.74 11.13 -15.31
N ILE A 15 20.03 10.81 -15.43
CA ILE A 15 20.55 9.45 -15.62
C ILE A 15 20.64 8.71 -14.28
N SER A 16 21.36 9.26 -13.32
CA SER A 16 21.66 8.61 -12.04
C SER A 16 20.52 8.71 -11.03
N GLY A 17 19.73 9.76 -11.08
CA GLY A 17 18.81 10.16 -10.03
C GLY A 17 19.39 11.27 -9.17
N GLU A 18 18.53 11.98 -8.47
CA GLU A 18 18.91 12.98 -7.49
C GLU A 18 19.47 12.31 -6.22
N ASN A 19 20.44 12.95 -5.56
CA ASN A 19 21.05 12.45 -4.34
C ASN A 19 20.00 12.04 -3.30
N ALA A 20 20.17 10.87 -2.73
CA ALA A 20 19.28 10.20 -1.78
C ALA A 20 18.03 9.51 -2.36
N TRP A 21 17.67 9.74 -3.64
CA TRP A 21 16.51 9.06 -4.24
C TRP A 21 16.89 8.08 -5.34
N ASP A 22 17.99 8.31 -6.05
CA ASP A 22 18.60 7.46 -7.08
C ASP A 22 17.61 6.92 -8.15
N VAL A 23 16.47 7.62 -8.37
CA VAL A 23 15.42 7.21 -9.29
C VAL A 23 15.62 7.87 -10.65
N GLY A 24 16.75 7.59 -11.28
CA GLY A 24 17.08 8.07 -12.61
C GLY A 24 16.66 7.11 -13.72
N THR A 25 17.00 7.51 -14.97
CA THR A 25 16.76 6.68 -16.16
C THR A 25 17.42 5.32 -16.07
N GLN A 26 18.59 5.22 -15.46
CA GLN A 26 19.29 3.96 -15.24
C GLN A 26 18.43 2.96 -14.45
N MET A 27 17.82 3.39 -13.36
CA MET A 27 16.91 2.56 -12.54
C MET A 27 15.70 2.06 -13.35
N ILE A 28 15.10 2.96 -14.15
CA ILE A 28 13.96 2.63 -15.01
C ILE A 28 14.36 1.58 -16.05
N VAL A 29 15.50 1.77 -16.72
CA VAL A 29 16.02 0.82 -17.73
C VAL A 29 16.32 -0.54 -17.09
N CYS A 30 17.00 -0.56 -15.94
CA CYS A 30 17.25 -1.80 -15.20
C CYS A 30 15.95 -2.52 -14.83
N SER A 31 14.94 -1.79 -14.36
CA SER A 31 13.63 -2.35 -14.02
C SER A 31 12.94 -2.98 -15.24
N VAL A 32 13.02 -2.32 -16.41
CA VAL A 32 12.48 -2.85 -17.67
C VAL A 32 13.23 -4.12 -18.10
N ILE A 33 14.57 -4.12 -18.00
CA ILE A 33 15.38 -5.32 -18.31
C ILE A 33 14.99 -6.49 -17.39
N VAL A 34 14.91 -6.25 -16.08
CA VAL A 34 14.48 -7.25 -15.08
C VAL A 34 13.09 -7.78 -15.41
N TYR A 35 12.15 -6.89 -15.76
CA TYR A 35 10.81 -7.30 -16.19
C TYR A 35 10.86 -8.25 -17.39
N PHE A 36 11.63 -7.93 -18.43
CA PHE A 36 11.75 -8.79 -19.61
C PHE A 36 12.45 -10.12 -19.28
N ILE A 37 13.49 -10.11 -18.46
CA ILE A 37 14.16 -11.35 -18.02
C ILE A 37 13.14 -12.24 -17.28
N ILE A 38 12.44 -11.71 -16.29
CA ILE A 38 11.46 -12.47 -15.52
C ILE A 38 10.34 -12.98 -16.45
N SER A 39 9.75 -12.10 -17.27
CA SER A 39 8.61 -12.46 -18.12
C SER A 39 8.93 -13.49 -19.21
N ARG A 40 10.19 -13.57 -19.67
CA ARG A 40 10.62 -14.47 -20.73
C ARG A 40 11.33 -15.72 -20.22
N CYS A 41 12.10 -15.60 -19.14
CA CYS A 41 12.91 -16.69 -18.61
C CYS A 41 12.22 -17.47 -17.50
N TYR A 42 11.20 -16.88 -16.84
CA TYR A 42 10.50 -17.55 -15.76
C TYR A 42 9.57 -18.65 -16.30
N SER A 43 9.92 -19.89 -15.98
CA SER A 43 9.21 -21.10 -16.44
C SER A 43 7.99 -21.48 -15.58
N GLY A 44 7.57 -20.62 -14.63
CA GLY A 44 6.43 -20.90 -13.74
C GLY A 44 6.70 -21.97 -12.66
N LYS A 45 7.95 -22.40 -12.48
CA LYS A 45 8.32 -23.31 -11.39
C LYS A 45 8.22 -22.59 -10.05
N GLY A 46 7.75 -23.32 -9.01
CA GLY A 46 7.31 -22.77 -7.73
C GLY A 46 8.35 -22.03 -6.87
N ASP A 47 9.62 -22.05 -7.27
CA ASP A 47 10.73 -21.54 -6.44
C ASP A 47 10.66 -20.03 -6.20
N LEU A 48 10.16 -19.25 -7.18
CA LEU A 48 10.00 -17.79 -7.03
C LEU A 48 9.04 -17.43 -5.86
N TRP A 49 8.00 -18.21 -5.67
CA TRP A 49 7.06 -18.02 -4.59
C TRP A 49 7.70 -18.21 -3.23
N VAL A 50 8.62 -19.16 -3.12
CA VAL A 50 9.38 -19.42 -1.90
C VAL A 50 10.25 -18.22 -1.55
N TYR A 51 11.00 -17.69 -2.52
CA TYR A 51 11.82 -16.50 -2.32
C TYR A 51 10.98 -15.26 -1.96
N LEU A 52 9.84 -15.09 -2.62
CA LEU A 52 8.92 -14.00 -2.30
C LEU A 52 8.39 -14.10 -0.87
N TYR A 53 8.00 -15.29 -0.42
CA TYR A 53 7.49 -15.49 0.94
C TYR A 53 8.58 -15.25 1.99
N PHE A 54 9.77 -15.81 1.81
CA PHE A 54 10.88 -15.61 2.75
C PHE A 54 11.39 -14.17 2.75
N GLY A 55 11.54 -13.57 1.57
CA GLY A 55 11.94 -12.17 1.45
C GLY A 55 10.94 -11.23 2.14
N THR A 56 9.64 -11.44 1.90
CA THR A 56 8.59 -10.66 2.58
C THR A 56 8.59 -10.90 4.08
N ALA A 57 8.76 -12.14 4.54
CA ALA A 57 8.85 -12.46 5.96
C ALA A 57 10.01 -11.72 6.63
N ALA A 58 11.18 -11.72 6.01
CA ALA A 58 12.37 -11.03 6.52
C ALA A 58 12.14 -9.51 6.58
N VAL A 59 11.65 -8.90 5.50
CA VAL A 59 11.39 -7.46 5.44
C VAL A 59 10.34 -7.03 6.47
N LEU A 60 9.25 -7.78 6.64
CA LEU A 60 8.21 -7.50 7.64
C LEU A 60 8.76 -7.70 9.06
N ALA A 61 9.50 -8.77 9.32
CA ALA A 61 10.09 -9.02 10.64
C ALA A 61 11.05 -7.92 11.05
N ILE A 62 11.97 -7.53 10.16
CA ILE A 62 12.91 -6.43 10.40
C ILE A 62 12.15 -5.12 10.65
N GLY A 63 11.15 -4.80 9.82
CA GLY A 63 10.35 -3.59 9.99
C GLY A 63 9.55 -3.54 11.30
N ILE A 64 9.01 -4.68 11.73
CA ILE A 64 8.29 -4.77 13.01
C ILE A 64 9.26 -4.63 14.19
N ILE A 65 10.38 -5.32 14.16
CA ILE A 65 11.41 -5.29 15.23
C ILE A 65 11.97 -3.88 15.36
N ASP A 66 12.33 -3.25 14.24
CA ASP A 66 12.80 -1.87 14.17
C ASP A 66 11.75 -0.90 14.75
N ARG A 67 10.51 -1.03 14.33
CA ARG A 67 9.42 -0.17 14.81
C ARG A 67 9.11 -0.36 16.30
N LEU A 68 9.36 -1.54 16.85
CA LEU A 68 9.27 -1.81 18.28
C LEU A 68 10.46 -1.22 19.07
N GLY A 69 11.46 -0.63 18.41
CA GLY A 69 12.56 0.08 19.02
C GLY A 69 13.84 -0.71 19.13
N TYR A 70 13.95 -1.86 18.46
CA TYR A 70 15.15 -2.68 18.43
C TYR A 70 15.86 -2.52 17.09
N ASP A 71 16.85 -1.64 17.04
CA ASP A 71 17.70 -1.42 15.86
C ASP A 71 18.89 -2.37 15.84
N PHE A 72 18.62 -3.65 15.55
CA PHE A 72 19.69 -4.67 15.52
C PHE A 72 20.59 -4.58 14.28
N LEU A 73 20.17 -3.86 13.23
CA LEU A 73 20.97 -3.61 12.03
C LEU A 73 21.74 -2.28 12.10
N ILE A 74 21.65 -1.55 13.22
CA ILE A 74 22.35 -0.28 13.46
C ILE A 74 22.09 0.73 12.31
N MET A 75 20.85 0.79 11.83
CA MET A 75 20.48 1.63 10.69
C MET A 75 20.19 3.09 11.09
N HIS A 76 19.97 3.35 12.38
CA HIS A 76 19.54 4.66 12.89
C HIS A 76 20.66 5.50 13.49
N ASP A 77 21.84 4.93 13.75
CA ASP A 77 22.93 5.62 14.43
C ASP A 77 23.49 6.80 13.62
N GLU A 78 23.43 6.71 12.29
CA GLU A 78 24.00 7.74 11.40
C GLU A 78 23.04 8.93 11.13
N ILE A 79 21.73 8.78 11.38
CA ILE A 79 20.72 9.80 11.05
C ILE A 79 19.69 9.95 12.17
N PRO A 80 20.07 10.57 13.32
CA PRO A 80 19.17 10.70 14.48
C PRO A 80 17.85 11.42 14.20
N LEU A 81 17.85 12.38 13.27
CA LEU A 81 16.65 13.15 12.88
C LEU A 81 15.62 12.32 12.09
N GLN A 82 16.04 11.22 11.48
CA GLN A 82 15.16 10.34 10.71
C GLN A 82 14.79 9.05 11.46
N TYR A 83 15.14 8.98 12.73
CA TYR A 83 14.95 7.80 13.57
C TYR A 83 13.53 7.23 13.58
N ASN A 84 12.52 8.08 13.45
CA ASN A 84 11.11 7.66 13.38
C ASN A 84 10.60 7.43 11.94
N ILE A 85 11.36 7.84 10.93
CA ILE A 85 10.95 7.84 9.52
C ILE A 85 11.55 6.66 8.77
N PHE A 86 12.65 6.12 9.27
CA PHE A 86 13.37 5.00 8.67
C PHE A 86 12.74 3.68 9.13
N ILE A 87 12.27 2.84 8.23
CA ILE A 87 11.61 1.57 8.57
C ILE A 87 12.16 0.45 7.72
N SER A 88 12.63 -0.62 8.39
CA SER A 88 13.11 -1.84 7.76
C SER A 88 14.29 -1.58 6.80
N THR A 89 14.66 -2.58 6.04
CA THR A 89 15.65 -2.47 4.96
C THR A 89 15.19 -1.60 3.78
N ILE A 90 13.95 -1.15 3.77
CA ILE A 90 13.37 -0.26 2.75
C ILE A 90 13.76 1.21 3.01
N GLY A 91 14.03 1.57 4.25
CA GLY A 91 14.67 2.81 4.64
C GLY A 91 13.79 4.07 4.65
N ASN A 92 12.62 4.08 4.04
CA ASN A 92 11.72 5.23 4.00
C ASN A 92 10.27 4.83 4.22
N VAL A 93 9.55 5.58 5.05
CA VAL A 93 8.15 5.31 5.42
C VAL A 93 7.21 5.30 4.20
N ASN A 94 7.44 6.14 3.19
CA ASN A 94 6.61 6.18 1.99
C ASN A 94 6.86 4.97 1.08
N PHE A 95 8.11 4.50 0.98
CA PHE A 95 8.43 3.28 0.25
C PHE A 95 7.92 2.04 0.98
N TRP A 96 8.00 2.03 2.31
CA TRP A 96 7.36 1.02 3.14
C TRP A 96 5.85 0.96 2.89
N ALA A 97 5.19 2.11 2.85
CA ALA A 97 3.78 2.25 2.51
C ALA A 97 3.46 1.68 1.13
N GLY A 98 4.28 2.01 0.13
CA GLY A 98 4.17 1.47 -1.23
C GLY A 98 4.32 -0.05 -1.26
N TYR A 99 5.31 -0.60 -0.55
CA TYR A 99 5.52 -2.03 -0.41
C TYR A 99 4.31 -2.74 0.21
N LEU A 100 3.78 -2.24 1.32
CA LEU A 100 2.58 -2.79 1.96
C LEU A 100 1.35 -2.72 1.04
N SER A 101 1.21 -1.65 0.26
CA SER A 101 0.11 -1.47 -0.70
C SER A 101 0.11 -2.52 -1.81
N ILE A 102 1.25 -3.14 -2.09
CA ILE A 102 1.40 -4.24 -3.07
C ILE A 102 1.25 -5.60 -2.37
N ILE A 103 1.96 -5.79 -1.26
CA ILE A 103 2.08 -7.10 -0.60
C ILE A 103 0.77 -7.53 0.07
N ILE A 104 0.05 -6.61 0.71
CA ILE A 104 -1.22 -6.96 1.38
C ILE A 104 -2.26 -7.50 0.36
N PRO A 105 -2.62 -6.76 -0.71
CA PRO A 105 -3.56 -7.29 -1.71
C PRO A 105 -3.06 -8.55 -2.41
N PHE A 106 -1.75 -8.64 -2.65
CA PHE A 106 -1.15 -9.83 -3.23
C PHE A 106 -1.39 -11.07 -2.36
N PHE A 107 -1.09 -11.02 -1.07
CA PHE A 107 -1.32 -12.16 -0.17
C PHE A 107 -2.81 -12.39 0.13
N MET A 108 -3.63 -11.35 0.14
CA MET A 108 -5.09 -11.53 0.17
C MET A 108 -5.54 -12.41 -1.01
N LEU A 109 -5.14 -12.09 -2.23
CA LEU A 109 -5.45 -12.87 -3.42
C LEU A 109 -4.80 -14.26 -3.36
N ALA A 110 -3.53 -14.37 -3.00
CA ALA A 110 -2.84 -15.65 -2.86
C ALA A 110 -3.57 -16.60 -1.90
N SER A 111 -4.15 -16.08 -0.80
CA SER A 111 -4.94 -16.88 0.14
C SER A 111 -6.19 -17.50 -0.50
N LEU A 112 -6.76 -16.85 -1.53
CA LEU A 112 -7.94 -17.34 -2.25
C LEU A 112 -7.62 -18.48 -3.22
N PHE A 113 -6.42 -18.46 -3.81
CA PHE A 113 -6.00 -19.42 -4.84
C PHE A 113 -5.22 -20.62 -4.30
N THR A 114 -4.55 -20.44 -3.15
CA THR A 114 -3.69 -21.48 -2.57
C THR A 114 -4.52 -22.65 -2.08
N LYS A 115 -4.34 -23.84 -2.66
CA LYS A 115 -5.02 -25.08 -2.28
C LYS A 115 -4.36 -25.77 -1.08
N ASN A 116 -3.04 -25.71 -0.99
CA ASN A 116 -2.27 -26.33 0.09
C ASN A 116 -2.55 -25.60 1.41
N ARG A 117 -3.03 -26.35 2.42
CA ARG A 117 -3.39 -25.79 3.74
C ARG A 117 -2.19 -25.22 4.48
N PHE A 118 -1.03 -25.87 4.35
CA PHE A 118 0.19 -25.45 5.02
C PHE A 118 0.72 -24.14 4.41
N ALA A 119 0.82 -24.06 3.07
CA ALA A 119 1.20 -22.82 2.40
C ALA A 119 0.22 -21.67 2.70
N ARG A 120 -1.09 -21.97 2.78
CA ARG A 120 -2.10 -20.97 3.15
C ARG A 120 -1.93 -20.48 4.58
N PHE A 121 -1.54 -21.33 5.51
CA PHE A 121 -1.25 -20.94 6.88
C PHE A 121 -0.10 -19.91 6.93
N PHE A 122 1.00 -20.14 6.19
CA PHE A 122 2.08 -19.16 6.09
C PHE A 122 1.64 -17.85 5.45
N ILE A 123 0.80 -17.89 4.42
CA ILE A 123 0.21 -16.68 3.83
C ILE A 123 -0.58 -15.89 4.89
N TYR A 124 -1.35 -16.55 5.75
CA TYR A 124 -2.09 -15.88 6.81
C TYR A 124 -1.18 -15.28 7.89
N LEU A 125 -0.05 -15.92 8.22
CA LEU A 125 0.95 -15.33 9.10
C LEU A 125 1.58 -14.08 8.49
N LEU A 126 1.93 -14.12 7.21
CA LEU A 126 2.45 -12.94 6.49
C LEU A 126 1.41 -11.82 6.42
N LEU A 127 0.15 -12.14 6.17
CA LEU A 127 -0.93 -11.16 6.19
C LEU A 127 -1.13 -10.54 7.57
N LEU A 128 -1.07 -11.34 8.63
CA LEU A 128 -1.16 -10.82 9.99
C LEU A 128 -0.03 -9.83 10.29
N ALA A 129 1.21 -10.19 9.93
CA ALA A 129 2.37 -9.32 10.09
C ALA A 129 2.26 -8.05 9.22
N ALA A 130 1.78 -8.18 7.98
CA ALA A 130 1.60 -7.04 7.08
C ALA A 130 0.46 -6.11 7.54
N TYR A 131 -0.65 -6.62 8.05
CA TYR A 131 -1.71 -5.82 8.65
C TYR A 131 -1.26 -5.13 9.94
N PHE A 132 -0.46 -5.82 10.77
CA PHE A 132 0.13 -5.17 11.93
C PHE A 132 1.08 -4.04 11.51
N SER A 133 1.94 -4.29 10.52
CA SER A 133 2.82 -3.28 9.93
C SER A 133 2.05 -2.07 9.37
N LEU A 134 0.85 -2.30 8.82
CA LEU A 134 -0.03 -1.22 8.34
C LEU A 134 -0.43 -0.27 9.48
N PHE A 135 -0.78 -0.80 10.66
CA PHE A 135 -1.19 0.03 11.81
C PHE A 135 -0.04 0.81 12.45
N ILE A 136 1.19 0.33 12.31
CA ILE A 136 2.38 1.01 12.83
C ILE A 136 3.12 1.85 11.79
N THR A 137 2.57 1.95 10.57
CA THR A 137 3.10 2.83 9.52
C THR A 137 2.74 4.29 9.81
N LEU A 138 3.63 5.22 9.50
CA LEU A 138 3.45 6.65 9.78
C LEU A 138 2.83 7.41 8.60
N THR A 139 2.16 6.73 7.67
CA THR A 139 1.60 7.39 6.48
C THR A 139 0.22 6.90 6.12
N ASN A 140 -0.69 7.84 5.88
CA ASN A 140 -2.06 7.58 5.45
C ASN A 140 -2.15 7.03 4.01
N THR A 141 -1.12 7.20 3.20
CA THR A 141 -1.11 6.82 1.77
C THR A 141 -1.34 5.32 1.58
N THR A 142 -0.82 4.51 2.50
CA THR A 142 -0.97 3.05 2.49
C THR A 142 -2.44 2.64 2.49
N TYR A 143 -3.26 3.29 3.32
CA TYR A 143 -4.69 2.97 3.44
C TYR A 143 -5.47 3.24 2.16
N ILE A 144 -5.10 4.28 1.41
CA ILE A 144 -5.73 4.59 0.12
C ILE A 144 -5.41 3.48 -0.89
N GLY A 145 -4.14 3.11 -1.03
CA GLY A 145 -3.71 2.05 -1.94
C GLY A 145 -4.34 0.70 -1.61
N ILE A 146 -4.29 0.30 -0.33
CA ILE A 146 -4.89 -0.96 0.13
C ILE A 146 -6.42 -0.91 0.01
N GLY A 147 -7.06 0.22 0.31
CA GLY A 147 -8.50 0.38 0.20
C GLY A 147 -8.99 0.10 -1.21
N ILE A 148 -8.37 0.71 -2.22
CA ILE A 148 -8.72 0.49 -3.63
C ILE A 148 -8.50 -0.99 -4.01
N ALA A 149 -7.35 -1.56 -3.66
CA ALA A 149 -7.05 -2.95 -3.97
C ALA A 149 -7.99 -3.93 -3.23
N ALA A 150 -8.32 -3.65 -1.96
CA ALA A 150 -9.25 -4.44 -1.17
C ALA A 150 -10.65 -4.45 -1.78
N LEU A 151 -11.11 -3.34 -2.36
CA LEU A 151 -12.40 -3.30 -3.08
C LEU A 151 -12.44 -4.35 -4.20
N PHE A 152 -11.37 -4.49 -4.99
CA PHE A 152 -11.28 -5.52 -6.03
C PHE A 152 -11.24 -6.94 -5.45
N VAL A 153 -10.48 -7.16 -4.36
CA VAL A 153 -10.40 -8.47 -3.69
C VAL A 153 -11.76 -8.85 -3.11
N VAL A 154 -12.47 -7.91 -2.49
CA VAL A 154 -13.82 -8.11 -1.95
C VAL A 154 -14.78 -8.43 -3.08
N TRP A 155 -14.81 -7.64 -4.14
CA TRP A 155 -15.64 -7.91 -5.32
C TRP A 155 -15.38 -9.32 -5.88
N TYR A 156 -14.11 -9.68 -6.10
CA TYR A 156 -13.75 -11.00 -6.61
C TYR A 156 -14.16 -12.14 -5.66
N SER A 157 -14.11 -11.89 -4.35
CA SER A 157 -14.51 -12.86 -3.34
C SER A 157 -16.02 -13.02 -3.25
N LEU A 158 -16.79 -11.94 -3.46
CA LEU A 158 -18.25 -11.94 -3.48
C LEU A 158 -18.82 -12.73 -4.68
N CYS A 159 -18.05 -12.89 -5.76
CA CYS A 159 -18.48 -13.68 -6.91
C CYS A 159 -18.63 -15.19 -6.66
N LYS A 160 -18.07 -15.74 -5.56
CA LYS A 160 -18.19 -17.16 -5.20
C LYS A 160 -18.20 -17.37 -3.69
N VAL A 161 -19.22 -18.06 -3.19
CA VAL A 161 -19.41 -18.33 -1.75
C VAL A 161 -18.18 -18.99 -1.10
N ASN A 162 -17.50 -19.92 -1.78
CA ASN A 162 -16.30 -20.55 -1.25
C ASN A 162 -15.14 -19.58 -0.99
N ARG A 163 -15.08 -18.43 -1.71
CA ARG A 163 -14.07 -17.38 -1.51
C ARG A 163 -14.38 -16.50 -0.32
N LEU A 164 -15.66 -16.33 0.02
CA LEU A 164 -16.11 -15.55 1.19
C LEU A 164 -15.49 -16.05 2.47
N LYS A 165 -15.27 -17.36 2.62
CA LYS A 165 -14.61 -17.93 3.79
C LYS A 165 -13.18 -17.38 3.97
N ASN A 166 -12.42 -17.30 2.88
CA ASN A 166 -11.05 -16.78 2.95
C ASN A 166 -11.06 -15.26 3.18
N LEU A 167 -12.02 -14.53 2.57
CA LEU A 167 -12.21 -13.11 2.85
C LEU A 167 -12.56 -12.87 4.32
N ALA A 168 -13.43 -13.70 4.89
CA ALA A 168 -13.78 -13.65 6.31
C ALA A 168 -12.55 -13.83 7.22
N ILE A 169 -11.69 -14.80 6.90
CA ILE A 169 -10.42 -15.01 7.62
C ILE A 169 -9.53 -13.76 7.50
N ASN A 170 -9.43 -13.13 6.33
CA ASN A 170 -8.68 -11.89 6.16
C ASN A 170 -9.22 -10.77 7.06
N GLY A 171 -10.54 -10.61 7.16
CA GLY A 171 -11.17 -9.64 8.07
C GLY A 171 -10.84 -9.90 9.54
N ILE A 172 -10.82 -11.17 9.95
CA ILE A 172 -10.44 -11.58 11.31
C ILE A 172 -8.97 -11.28 11.57
N LEU A 173 -8.07 -11.59 10.62
CA LEU A 173 -6.63 -11.30 10.75
C LEU A 173 -6.38 -9.79 10.87
N PHE A 174 -7.10 -8.98 10.09
CA PHE A 174 -7.04 -7.52 10.20
C PHE A 174 -7.47 -7.03 11.59
N ALA A 175 -8.55 -7.62 12.15
CA ALA A 175 -9.02 -7.27 13.49
C ALA A 175 -8.01 -7.70 14.57
N ILE A 176 -7.40 -8.87 14.45
CA ILE A 176 -6.36 -9.34 15.37
C ILE A 176 -5.16 -8.40 15.33
N ALA A 177 -4.69 -8.03 14.13
CA ALA A 177 -3.59 -7.10 13.95
C ALA A 177 -3.88 -5.73 14.58
N GLY A 178 -5.09 -5.20 14.37
CA GLY A 178 -5.54 -3.96 15.00
C GLY A 178 -5.60 -4.04 16.52
N GLY A 179 -6.07 -5.18 17.07
CA GLY A 179 -6.07 -5.41 18.51
C GLY A 179 -4.67 -5.43 19.12
N ILE A 180 -3.71 -6.10 18.47
CA ILE A 180 -2.30 -6.11 18.89
C ILE A 180 -1.74 -4.66 18.83
N ALA A 181 -2.01 -3.94 17.74
CA ALA A 181 -1.56 -2.56 17.59
C ALA A 181 -2.19 -1.62 18.66
N GLU A 182 -3.48 -1.78 18.99
CA GLU A 182 -4.14 -0.99 20.06
C GLU A 182 -3.48 -1.24 21.43
N VAL A 183 -3.17 -2.50 21.75
CA VAL A 183 -2.51 -2.84 23.02
C VAL A 183 -1.12 -2.19 23.09
N LEU A 184 -0.32 -2.32 22.04
CA LEU A 184 1.02 -1.74 21.98
C LEU A 184 1.02 -0.20 21.94
N TRP A 185 0.00 0.40 21.34
CA TRP A 185 -0.17 1.87 21.34
C TRP A 185 -0.48 2.41 22.73
N LYS A 186 -1.30 1.69 23.51
CA LYS A 186 -1.66 2.07 24.88
C LYS A 186 -0.60 1.69 25.92
N HIS A 187 0.10 0.62 25.69
CA HIS A 187 1.11 0.03 26.58
C HIS A 187 2.38 -0.28 25.79
N PRO A 188 3.19 0.72 25.43
CA PRO A 188 4.40 0.51 24.66
C PRO A 188 5.38 -0.38 25.41
N CYS A 189 5.89 -1.42 24.76
CA CYS A 189 6.83 -2.37 25.34
C CYS A 189 8.25 -1.81 25.46
N THR A 190 8.53 -0.70 24.79
CA THR A 190 9.84 -0.04 24.76
C THR A 190 9.70 1.44 25.08
N PRO A 191 10.81 2.15 25.41
CA PRO A 191 10.83 3.60 25.60
C PRO A 191 10.35 4.38 24.35
N ARG A 192 10.43 3.77 23.16
CA ARG A 192 9.80 4.30 21.95
C ARG A 192 8.29 4.03 22.00
N ALA A 193 7.54 5.09 22.14
CA ALA A 193 6.11 5.03 21.88
C ALA A 193 5.89 4.65 20.41
N ILE A 194 5.01 3.70 20.15
CA ILE A 194 4.54 3.44 18.78
C ILE A 194 3.70 4.64 18.38
N ASP A 195 4.27 5.56 17.62
CA ASP A 195 3.48 6.59 16.97
C ASP A 195 2.82 6.03 15.72
N THR A 196 1.66 6.57 15.37
CA THR A 196 0.85 6.12 14.24
C THR A 196 0.32 7.32 13.47
N ASP A 197 -0.03 7.10 12.21
CA ASP A 197 -0.70 8.10 11.38
C ASP A 197 -2.13 8.39 11.84
N SER A 198 -2.75 9.45 11.30
CA SER A 198 -4.09 9.89 11.70
C SER A 198 -5.19 8.86 11.40
N VAL A 199 -5.06 8.09 10.31
CA VAL A 199 -6.04 7.03 9.96
C VAL A 199 -5.91 5.85 10.92
N SER A 200 -4.68 5.41 11.22
CA SER A 200 -4.45 4.37 12.24
C SER A 200 -4.98 4.81 13.60
N LYS A 201 -4.71 6.05 14.04
CA LYS A 201 -5.25 6.61 15.29
C LYS A 201 -6.77 6.57 15.32
N LEU A 202 -7.43 6.95 14.22
CA LEU A 202 -8.89 6.89 14.10
C LEU A 202 -9.41 5.45 14.22
N LEU A 203 -8.79 4.51 13.49
CA LEU A 203 -9.18 3.11 13.50
C LEU A 203 -9.00 2.47 14.88
N LEU A 204 -7.92 2.78 15.58
CA LEU A 204 -7.60 2.25 16.91
C LEU A 204 -8.46 2.90 17.99
N ALA A 205 -8.61 4.23 17.99
CA ALA A 205 -9.39 4.96 19.01
C ALA A 205 -10.87 4.57 19.00
N HIS A 206 -11.46 4.41 17.82
CA HIS A 206 -12.86 4.01 17.67
C HIS A 206 -13.07 2.51 17.46
N ARG A 207 -12.00 1.71 17.52
CA ARG A 207 -12.03 0.25 17.33
C ARG A 207 -12.68 -0.18 16.02
N LEU A 208 -12.59 0.65 14.98
CA LEU A 208 -13.19 0.36 13.68
C LEU A 208 -12.55 -0.85 13.00
N TYR A 209 -11.35 -1.23 13.39
CA TYR A 209 -10.68 -2.45 12.94
C TYR A 209 -11.45 -3.73 13.31
N LEU A 210 -12.35 -3.69 14.31
CA LEU A 210 -13.20 -4.83 14.69
C LEU A 210 -14.30 -5.10 13.68
N VAL A 211 -14.74 -4.11 12.91
CA VAL A 211 -15.85 -4.26 11.95
C VAL A 211 -15.61 -5.39 10.95
N PRO A 212 -14.48 -5.42 10.18
CA PRO A 212 -14.22 -6.53 9.27
C PRO A 212 -14.03 -7.87 10.00
N GLY A 213 -13.53 -7.86 11.23
CA GLY A 213 -13.42 -9.06 12.07
C GLY A 213 -14.77 -9.65 12.45
N ILE A 214 -15.69 -8.81 12.95
CA ILE A 214 -17.05 -9.22 13.31
C ILE A 214 -17.80 -9.75 12.09
N LEU A 215 -17.73 -9.02 10.96
CA LEU A 215 -18.31 -9.48 9.69
C LEU A 215 -17.71 -10.83 9.26
N GLY A 216 -16.41 -11.00 9.39
CA GLY A 216 -15.72 -12.25 9.11
C GLY A 216 -16.21 -13.40 10.01
N MET A 217 -16.35 -13.17 11.31
CA MET A 217 -16.89 -14.17 12.25
C MET A 217 -18.33 -14.55 11.91
N VAL A 218 -19.19 -13.58 11.59
CA VAL A 218 -20.58 -13.84 11.17
C VAL A 218 -20.60 -14.68 9.90
N ILE A 219 -19.78 -14.36 8.91
CA ILE A 219 -19.70 -15.15 7.66
C ILE A 219 -19.25 -16.58 7.96
N ILE A 220 -18.23 -16.79 8.81
CA ILE A 220 -17.78 -18.14 9.19
C ILE A 220 -18.87 -18.90 9.93
N LEU A 221 -19.56 -18.24 10.85
CA LEU A 221 -20.67 -18.86 11.57
C LEU A 221 -21.80 -19.29 10.62
N LEU A 222 -22.18 -18.43 9.68
CA LEU A 222 -23.15 -18.77 8.64
C LEU A 222 -22.70 -19.94 7.77
N PHE A 223 -21.40 -20.04 7.48
CA PHE A 223 -20.85 -21.22 6.79
C PHE A 223 -20.96 -22.50 7.63
N LEU A 224 -20.66 -22.42 8.91
CA LEU A 224 -20.78 -23.57 9.82
C LEU A 224 -22.23 -24.02 9.96
N LEU A 225 -23.15 -23.07 10.11
CA LEU A 225 -24.59 -23.35 10.15
C LEU A 225 -25.10 -23.87 8.80
N GLY A 226 -24.61 -23.32 7.68
CA GLY A 226 -24.95 -23.72 6.31
C GLY A 226 -24.47 -25.13 5.93
N THR A 227 -23.49 -25.70 6.65
CA THR A 227 -23.12 -27.13 6.49
C THR A 227 -24.16 -28.06 7.02
N VAL A 228 -25.05 -27.56 7.91
CA VAL A 228 -26.18 -28.28 8.45
C VAL A 228 -27.41 -28.23 7.52
N PHE A 229 -27.46 -27.29 6.55
CA PHE A 229 -28.58 -27.13 5.64
C PHE A 229 -28.39 -27.89 4.31
N PRO A 230 -29.47 -28.46 3.70
CA PRO A 230 -29.35 -29.25 2.46
C PRO A 230 -28.85 -28.44 1.25
N GLY A 231 -28.08 -29.10 0.37
CA GLY A 231 -27.33 -28.50 -0.75
C GLY A 231 -28.16 -27.65 -1.74
N LYS A 232 -29.50 -27.75 -1.79
CA LYS A 232 -30.36 -26.89 -2.61
C LYS A 232 -30.37 -25.41 -2.20
N ILE A 233 -30.13 -25.10 -0.91
CA ILE A 233 -30.08 -23.72 -0.41
C ILE A 233 -28.72 -23.10 -0.80
N ARG A 234 -27.66 -23.90 -0.78
CA ARG A 234 -26.30 -23.46 -1.12
C ARG A 234 -26.19 -23.06 -2.59
N THR A 235 -26.77 -23.81 -3.51
CA THR A 235 -26.76 -23.48 -4.96
C THR A 235 -27.62 -22.25 -5.28
N LYS A 236 -28.75 -22.03 -4.58
CA LYS A 236 -29.52 -20.79 -4.72
C LYS A 236 -28.79 -19.55 -4.17
N MET A 237 -28.05 -19.69 -3.06
CA MET A 237 -27.22 -18.61 -2.53
C MET A 237 -26.07 -18.27 -3.47
N ASP A 238 -25.37 -19.25 -4.06
CA ASP A 238 -24.30 -19.02 -5.02
C ASP A 238 -24.79 -18.19 -6.23
N THR A 239 -25.93 -18.52 -6.79
CA THR A 239 -26.49 -17.78 -7.96
C THR A 239 -27.04 -16.41 -7.62
N CYS A 240 -27.56 -16.19 -6.42
CA CYS A 240 -28.06 -14.88 -5.98
C CYS A 240 -26.89 -13.93 -5.66
N VAL A 241 -25.89 -14.41 -4.91
CA VAL A 241 -24.69 -13.66 -4.55
C VAL A 241 -23.92 -13.25 -5.82
N GLU A 242 -23.76 -14.17 -6.78
CA GLU A 242 -23.03 -13.90 -8.02
C GLU A 242 -23.71 -12.83 -8.91
N ARG A 243 -25.05 -12.82 -9.01
CA ARG A 243 -25.77 -11.88 -9.88
C ARG A 243 -25.97 -10.49 -9.26
N VAL A 244 -26.32 -10.43 -7.99
CA VAL A 244 -26.70 -9.17 -7.35
C VAL A 244 -25.47 -8.43 -6.84
N PHE A 245 -24.63 -9.11 -6.08
CA PHE A 245 -23.49 -8.45 -5.42
C PHE A 245 -22.40 -8.02 -6.40
N SER A 246 -22.09 -8.80 -7.47
CA SER A 246 -21.06 -8.39 -8.43
C SER A 246 -21.40 -7.10 -9.16
N LYS A 247 -22.69 -6.91 -9.54
CA LYS A 247 -23.13 -5.70 -10.26
C LYS A 247 -23.24 -4.49 -9.32
N VAL A 248 -23.85 -4.66 -8.16
CA VAL A 248 -24.01 -3.58 -7.18
C VAL A 248 -22.64 -3.10 -6.69
N TRP A 249 -21.66 -4.01 -6.49
CA TRP A 249 -20.34 -3.66 -6.02
C TRP A 249 -19.56 -2.80 -7.02
N ILE A 250 -19.67 -3.07 -8.32
CA ILE A 250 -19.06 -2.23 -9.36
C ILE A 250 -19.59 -0.79 -9.26
N TRP A 251 -20.92 -0.63 -9.12
CA TRP A 251 -21.50 0.71 -8.96
C TRP A 251 -21.04 1.40 -7.68
N LEU A 252 -20.92 0.68 -6.56
CA LEU A 252 -20.39 1.22 -5.32
C LEU A 252 -18.93 1.69 -5.47
N ILE A 253 -18.09 0.94 -6.20
CA ILE A 253 -16.72 1.35 -6.52
C ILE A 253 -16.73 2.63 -7.34
N ILE A 254 -17.52 2.67 -8.42
CA ILE A 254 -17.62 3.85 -9.30
C ILE A 254 -18.08 5.08 -8.51
N VAL A 255 -19.14 4.95 -7.73
CA VAL A 255 -19.67 6.05 -6.88
C VAL A 255 -18.63 6.48 -5.84
N GLY A 256 -17.93 5.52 -5.23
CA GLY A 256 -16.87 5.80 -4.27
C GLY A 256 -15.69 6.57 -4.90
N VAL A 257 -15.24 6.16 -6.08
CA VAL A 257 -14.16 6.85 -6.81
C VAL A 257 -14.61 8.26 -7.22
N ILE A 258 -15.82 8.41 -7.77
CA ILE A 258 -16.39 9.71 -8.14
C ILE A 258 -16.50 10.60 -6.89
N GLY A 259 -17.03 10.07 -5.78
CA GLY A 259 -17.15 10.80 -4.52
C GLY A 259 -15.78 11.25 -3.98
N MET A 260 -14.76 10.40 -4.08
CA MET A 260 -13.39 10.74 -3.69
C MET A 260 -12.80 11.85 -4.56
N VAL A 261 -13.01 11.80 -5.87
CA VAL A 261 -12.56 12.85 -6.81
C VAL A 261 -13.24 14.18 -6.46
N PHE A 262 -14.57 14.19 -6.26
CA PHE A 262 -15.29 15.39 -5.83
C PHE A 262 -14.82 15.92 -4.48
N TYR A 263 -14.57 15.01 -3.50
CA TYR A 263 -14.02 15.40 -2.20
C TYR A 263 -12.67 16.09 -2.33
N VAL A 264 -11.75 15.53 -3.14
CA VAL A 264 -10.42 16.11 -3.40
C VAL A 264 -10.55 17.47 -4.08
N ILE A 265 -11.40 17.61 -5.09
CA ILE A 265 -11.63 18.88 -5.80
C ILE A 265 -12.20 19.95 -4.86
N TYR A 266 -13.21 19.59 -4.07
CA TYR A 266 -13.90 20.53 -3.18
C TYR A 266 -13.02 20.97 -2.00
N ASN A 267 -12.24 20.06 -1.43
CA ASN A 267 -11.37 20.33 -0.28
C ASN A 267 -9.91 20.61 -0.71
N TYR A 268 -9.68 20.88 -2.00
CA TYR A 268 -8.33 21.13 -2.48
C TYR A 268 -7.73 22.36 -1.79
N ASN A 269 -6.60 22.16 -1.16
CA ASN A 269 -5.76 23.20 -0.62
C ASN A 269 -4.29 22.77 -0.69
N LEU A 270 -3.37 23.72 -0.56
CA LEU A 270 -1.93 23.45 -0.67
C LEU A 270 -1.40 22.51 0.42
N LYS A 271 -2.08 22.42 1.58
CA LYS A 271 -1.71 21.53 2.69
C LYS A 271 -2.34 20.14 2.58
N LEU A 272 -3.14 19.88 1.53
CA LEU A 272 -3.82 18.61 1.35
C LEU A 272 -2.81 17.45 1.32
N PHE A 273 -3.12 16.35 2.02
CA PHE A 273 -2.29 15.14 2.10
C PHE A 273 -0.82 15.41 2.47
N ASN A 274 -0.56 16.14 3.54
CA ASN A 274 0.79 16.49 3.97
C ASN A 274 1.57 17.26 2.89
N PHE A 275 1.01 18.40 2.47
CA PHE A 275 1.58 19.29 1.45
C PHE A 275 1.72 18.69 0.03
N ARG A 276 1.15 17.51 -0.25
CA ARG A 276 1.11 16.99 -1.62
C ARG A 276 0.27 17.86 -2.56
N GLY A 277 -0.71 18.57 -2.02
CA GLY A 277 -1.47 19.56 -2.78
C GLY A 277 -0.58 20.65 -3.36
N SER A 278 0.42 21.15 -2.62
CA SER A 278 1.40 22.12 -3.13
C SER A 278 2.29 21.50 -4.22
N ILE A 279 2.78 20.28 -4.01
CA ILE A 279 3.58 19.59 -5.03
C ILE A 279 2.80 19.44 -6.34
N TRP A 280 1.54 19.00 -6.27
CA TRP A 280 0.68 18.86 -7.46
C TRP A 280 0.43 20.20 -8.15
N TYR A 281 0.13 21.25 -7.38
CA TYR A 281 -0.10 22.59 -7.91
C TYR A 281 1.13 23.14 -8.64
N PHE A 282 2.28 23.16 -7.97
CA PHE A 282 3.50 23.70 -8.55
C PHE A 282 4.05 22.82 -9.68
N SER A 283 3.88 21.51 -9.63
CA SER A 283 4.22 20.63 -10.77
C SER A 283 3.33 20.91 -11.97
N PHE A 284 2.04 21.17 -11.76
CA PHE A 284 1.11 21.53 -12.84
C PHE A 284 1.44 22.91 -13.43
N MET A 285 1.77 23.89 -12.58
CA MET A 285 2.26 25.20 -13.06
C MET A 285 3.55 25.08 -13.86
N GLY A 286 4.50 24.27 -13.40
CA GLY A 286 5.71 23.96 -14.14
C GLY A 286 5.44 23.30 -15.49
N PHE A 287 4.43 22.41 -15.56
CA PHE A 287 3.99 21.85 -16.83
C PHE A 287 3.40 22.91 -17.77
N LEU A 288 2.56 23.83 -17.25
CA LEU A 288 1.97 24.90 -18.06
C LEU A 288 3.03 25.87 -18.61
N ASP A 289 4.03 26.21 -17.80
CA ASP A 289 5.13 27.10 -18.18
C ASP A 289 6.14 26.42 -19.13
N GLY A 290 6.14 25.09 -19.19
CA GLY A 290 7.06 24.32 -20.01
C GLY A 290 6.90 24.55 -21.50
N THR A 291 7.99 24.41 -22.26
CA THR A 291 7.99 24.41 -23.73
C THR A 291 7.11 23.26 -24.27
N LEU A 292 6.68 23.37 -25.53
CA LEU A 292 5.90 22.28 -26.15
C LEU A 292 6.64 20.95 -26.09
N TRP A 293 7.96 20.97 -26.22
CA TRP A 293 8.80 19.77 -26.14
C TRP A 293 8.83 19.17 -24.73
N GLN A 294 8.95 20.00 -23.70
CA GLN A 294 8.88 19.56 -22.29
C GLN A 294 7.49 19.02 -21.93
N LYS A 295 6.42 19.60 -22.50
CA LYS A 295 5.05 19.09 -22.30
C LYS A 295 4.83 17.70 -22.92
N LEU A 296 5.47 17.41 -24.06
CA LEU A 296 5.33 16.13 -24.76
C LEU A 296 6.27 15.06 -24.20
N MET A 297 7.52 15.41 -23.92
CA MET A 297 8.57 14.45 -23.55
C MET A 297 8.90 14.43 -22.05
N GLY A 298 8.43 15.43 -21.31
CA GLY A 298 8.80 15.64 -19.90
C GLY A 298 10.13 16.38 -19.76
N VAL A 299 10.47 16.72 -18.52
CA VAL A 299 11.70 17.44 -18.15
C VAL A 299 12.89 16.54 -17.85
N GLY A 300 12.66 15.25 -17.78
CA GLY A 300 13.64 14.22 -17.41
C GLY A 300 13.26 13.54 -16.08
N PRO A 301 13.59 12.25 -15.91
CA PRO A 301 13.48 11.58 -14.63
C PRO A 301 14.26 12.32 -13.55
N ALA A 302 13.79 12.27 -12.31
CA ALA A 302 14.35 12.91 -11.12
C ALA A 302 14.39 14.47 -11.15
N LEU A 303 13.92 15.16 -12.19
CA LEU A 303 13.93 16.63 -12.28
C LEU A 303 12.59 17.30 -11.90
N LEU A 304 11.61 16.54 -11.43
CA LEU A 304 10.32 17.10 -11.02
C LEU A 304 10.49 18.04 -9.83
N ASP A 305 11.37 17.72 -8.90
CA ASP A 305 11.63 18.56 -7.72
C ASP A 305 12.23 19.91 -8.13
N THR A 306 13.21 19.91 -9.03
CA THR A 306 13.84 21.13 -9.57
C THR A 306 12.79 22.07 -10.20
N VAL A 307 11.86 21.51 -10.99
CA VAL A 307 10.77 22.29 -11.60
C VAL A 307 9.81 22.82 -10.55
N THR A 308 9.47 22.01 -9.57
CA THR A 308 8.58 22.38 -8.46
C THR A 308 9.18 23.48 -7.61
N GLN A 309 10.46 23.37 -7.23
CA GLN A 309 11.20 24.38 -6.47
C GLN A 309 11.29 25.71 -7.23
N ALA A 310 11.53 25.67 -8.53
CA ALA A 310 11.55 26.88 -9.36
C ALA A 310 10.19 27.59 -9.36
N GLN A 311 9.07 26.87 -9.35
CA GLN A 311 7.74 27.46 -9.29
C GLN A 311 7.40 27.98 -7.87
N ILE A 312 7.83 27.28 -6.82
CA ILE A 312 7.71 27.73 -5.42
C ILE A 312 8.46 29.06 -5.25
N ALA A 313 9.68 29.16 -5.74
CA ALA A 313 10.48 30.39 -5.68
C ALA A 313 9.83 31.56 -6.43
N LYS A 314 9.21 31.33 -7.60
CA LYS A 314 8.46 32.35 -8.34
C LYS A 314 7.23 32.86 -7.58
N ALA A 315 6.61 32.01 -6.77
CA ALA A 315 5.38 32.33 -6.04
C ALA A 315 5.63 32.98 -4.66
N ASP A 316 6.90 33.24 -4.27
CA ASP A 316 7.29 33.66 -2.91
C ASP A 316 6.67 32.79 -1.80
N PHE A 317 6.45 31.51 -2.10
CA PHE A 317 5.78 30.59 -1.20
C PHE A 317 6.81 29.80 -0.38
N TYR A 318 6.91 30.12 0.90
CA TYR A 318 7.72 29.35 1.84
C TYR A 318 6.92 28.16 2.37
N VAL A 319 7.33 26.95 2.00
CA VAL A 319 6.86 25.72 2.63
C VAL A 319 7.79 25.43 3.81
N GLU A 320 7.33 25.70 5.02
CA GLU A 320 8.00 25.18 6.21
C GLU A 320 7.77 23.67 6.27
N TRP A 321 8.80 22.93 5.90
CA TRP A 321 8.85 21.48 6.08
C TRP A 321 9.21 21.20 7.55
N ASN A 322 8.20 21.00 8.39
CA ASN A 322 8.38 20.51 9.77
C ASN A 322 8.19 18.99 9.81
#